data_9b4cb8433dd6f5cb5309cfa2c473fd1a
#
_entry.id   9b4cb8433dd6f5cb5309cfa2c473fd1a
#
_cell.length_a   1.000
_cell.length_b   1.000
_cell.length_c   1.000
_cell.angle_alpha   90.00
_cell.angle_beta   90.00
_cell.angle_gamma   90.00
#
_symmetry.space_group_name_H-M   'P 1'
#
loop_
_entity.id
_entity.type
_entity.pdbx_description
1 polymer ?
#
loop_
_entity_poly.entity_id
_entity_poly.type
_entity_poly.pdbx_seq_one_letter_code
_entity_poly.pdbx_strand_id
1 'polypeptide(L)'
;MIVGGPIVDYFGMKKVMWLAFILHAFGIIFTLAATDFSSLFTATILMGLGNGMVEAVCNPMVASMYPTQKTKMLNRFHLWWPAGIVIGSIIGYLIMDIAGLGWQLMVASLFIPLVVYGYLIMGQTFPLTERVEMGISTKAALKSLLTPLYLFIAVCMLLSATTELGTTQRIESLLRETGVNALLVLAFINGLMMIGRYFAGPISKKISTTGMLWFSALFSFIGLQLLANASGMFIFLAAGVFAIGITFFWPTTLAFISE
;
A
#
# COMPACT_ATOMS: atom_id res chain seq x y z
N MET A 1 1.75 2.28 11.57
CA MET A 1 1.16 0.95 11.79
C MET A 1 1.39 0.42 13.21
N ILE A 2 2.59 0.41 13.79
CA ILE A 2 2.87 -0.13 15.14
C ILE A 2 1.95 0.51 16.21
N VAL A 3 1.74 1.82 16.14
CA VAL A 3 0.88 2.57 17.06
C VAL A 3 -0.61 2.51 16.64
N GLY A 4 -0.88 2.24 15.36
CA GLY A 4 -2.24 2.25 14.80
C GLY A 4 -3.16 1.19 15.40
N GLY A 5 -2.67 -0.03 15.61
CA GLY A 5 -3.44 -1.11 16.23
C GLY A 5 -4.01 -0.73 17.61
N PRO A 6 -3.17 -0.36 18.59
CA PRO A 6 -3.64 0.13 19.89
C PRO A 6 -4.62 1.32 19.82
N ILE A 7 -4.42 2.24 18.86
CA ILE A 7 -5.34 3.38 18.66
C ILE A 7 -6.72 2.87 18.19
N VAL A 8 -6.74 1.96 17.23
CA VAL A 8 -7.98 1.35 16.72
C VAL A 8 -8.72 0.58 17.81
N ASP A 9 -7.98 -0.18 18.62
CA ASP A 9 -8.57 -0.94 19.73
C ASP A 9 -9.20 -0.05 20.82
N TYR A 10 -8.59 1.12 21.08
CA TYR A 10 -9.06 2.05 22.11
C TYR A 10 -10.21 2.94 21.62
N PHE A 11 -10.07 3.54 20.44
CA PHE A 11 -11.04 4.49 19.90
C PHE A 11 -12.14 3.86 19.04
N GLY A 12 -11.91 2.64 18.56
CA GLY A 12 -12.77 1.92 17.62
C GLY A 12 -12.51 2.30 16.16
N MET A 13 -12.74 1.34 15.27
CA MET A 13 -12.44 1.44 13.82
C MET A 13 -13.09 2.67 13.16
N LYS A 14 -14.37 2.96 13.46
CA LYS A 14 -15.11 4.07 12.84
C LYS A 14 -14.50 5.44 13.14
N LYS A 15 -14.13 5.70 14.41
CA LYS A 15 -13.53 6.99 14.79
C LYS A 15 -12.16 7.18 14.15
N VAL A 16 -11.37 6.10 14.07
CA VAL A 16 -10.05 6.13 13.43
C VAL A 16 -10.16 6.34 11.91
N MET A 17 -11.18 5.77 11.25
CA MET A 17 -11.47 6.07 9.84
C MET A 17 -11.82 7.54 9.60
N TRP A 18 -12.64 8.16 10.49
CA TRP A 18 -12.92 9.59 10.41
C TRP A 18 -11.67 10.44 10.64
N LEU A 19 -10.80 10.03 11.56
CA LEU A 19 -9.51 10.70 11.77
C LEU A 19 -8.67 10.62 10.48
N ALA A 20 -8.63 9.47 9.83
CA ALA A 20 -7.92 9.31 8.54
C ALA A 20 -8.49 10.25 7.46
N PHE A 21 -9.83 10.37 7.37
CA PHE A 21 -10.49 11.30 6.45
C PHE A 21 -10.04 12.75 6.68
N ILE A 22 -10.03 13.19 7.95
CA ILE A 22 -9.61 14.55 8.32
C ILE A 22 -8.13 14.77 7.97
N LEU A 23 -7.27 13.80 8.29
CA LEU A 23 -5.84 13.86 7.98
C LEU A 23 -5.57 13.95 6.48
N HIS A 24 -6.30 13.17 5.66
CA HIS A 24 -6.21 13.26 4.20
C HIS A 24 -6.70 14.60 3.68
N ALA A 25 -7.83 15.12 4.18
CA ALA A 25 -8.37 16.42 3.77
C ALA A 25 -7.35 17.55 4.04
N PHE A 26 -6.80 17.62 5.25
CA PHE A 26 -5.77 18.59 5.59
C PHE A 26 -4.48 18.35 4.84
N GLY A 27 -4.08 17.09 4.63
CA GLY A 27 -2.90 16.75 3.84
C GLY A 27 -2.98 17.25 2.41
N ILE A 28 -4.12 17.09 1.73
CA ILE A 28 -4.36 17.62 0.38
C ILE A 28 -4.33 19.15 0.40
N ILE A 29 -5.06 19.81 1.31
CA ILE A 29 -5.11 21.27 1.42
C ILE A 29 -3.72 21.85 1.65
N PHE A 30 -2.95 21.29 2.60
CA PHE A 30 -1.61 21.77 2.91
C PHE A 30 -0.61 21.49 1.79
N THR A 31 -0.77 20.38 1.04
CA THR A 31 0.03 20.12 -0.15
C THR A 31 -0.20 21.20 -1.21
N LEU A 32 -1.46 21.56 -1.45
CA LEU A 32 -1.82 22.61 -2.42
C LEU A 32 -1.35 24.01 -2.00
N ALA A 33 -1.29 24.26 -0.68
CA ALA A 33 -0.84 25.55 -0.11
C ALA A 33 0.68 25.57 0.16
N ALA A 34 1.41 24.47 -0.06
CA ALA A 34 2.83 24.39 0.26
C ALA A 34 3.66 25.32 -0.65
N THR A 35 4.52 26.14 -0.02
CA THR A 35 5.42 27.09 -0.69
C THR A 35 6.89 26.78 -0.48
N ASP A 36 7.20 25.91 0.47
CA ASP A 36 8.55 25.53 0.86
C ASP A 36 8.64 24.06 1.30
N PHE A 37 9.87 23.59 1.55
CA PHE A 37 10.11 22.20 1.99
C PHE A 37 9.40 21.87 3.29
N SER A 38 9.39 22.76 4.28
CA SER A 38 8.81 22.48 5.61
C SER A 38 7.30 22.32 5.54
N SER A 39 6.62 23.18 4.78
CA SER A 39 5.17 23.10 4.57
C SER A 39 4.79 21.82 3.79
N LEU A 40 5.54 21.48 2.73
CA LEU A 40 5.33 20.24 1.98
C LEU A 40 5.61 19.00 2.85
N PHE A 41 6.67 19.02 3.65
CA PHE A 41 6.99 17.94 4.58
C PHE A 41 5.88 17.71 5.60
N THR A 42 5.33 18.80 6.16
CA THR A 42 4.18 18.72 7.08
C THR A 42 2.95 18.13 6.39
N ALA A 43 2.64 18.55 5.18
CA ALA A 43 1.54 18.00 4.38
C ALA A 43 1.71 16.49 4.12
N THR A 44 2.92 16.05 3.77
CA THR A 44 3.22 14.62 3.55
C THR A 44 3.12 13.79 4.82
N ILE A 45 3.49 14.34 5.99
CA ILE A 45 3.26 13.68 7.29
C ILE A 45 1.76 13.45 7.52
N LEU A 46 0.92 14.46 7.29
CA LEU A 46 -0.55 14.32 7.47
C LEU A 46 -1.12 13.25 6.54
N MET A 47 -0.72 13.24 5.26
CA MET A 47 -1.12 12.20 4.31
C MET A 47 -0.65 10.81 4.75
N GLY A 48 0.61 10.68 5.19
CA GLY A 48 1.17 9.43 5.67
C GLY A 48 0.48 8.89 6.93
N LEU A 49 0.13 9.77 7.87
CA LEU A 49 -0.65 9.42 9.05
C LEU A 49 -2.06 8.94 8.66
N GLY A 50 -2.73 9.64 7.73
CA GLY A 50 -4.02 9.24 7.19
C GLY A 50 -3.98 7.85 6.58
N ASN A 51 -3.01 7.59 5.69
CA ASN A 51 -2.79 6.28 5.08
C ASN A 51 -2.55 5.19 6.14
N GLY A 52 -1.70 5.46 7.14
CA GLY A 52 -1.44 4.52 8.23
C GLY A 52 -2.68 4.19 9.07
N MET A 53 -3.58 5.15 9.28
CA MET A 53 -4.85 4.93 9.99
C MET A 53 -5.84 4.09 9.17
N VAL A 54 -5.94 4.32 7.84
CA VAL A 54 -6.75 3.47 6.95
C VAL A 54 -6.26 2.02 7.01
N GLU A 55 -4.96 1.80 6.90
CA GLU A 55 -4.39 0.46 6.98
C GLU A 55 -4.61 -0.22 8.34
N ALA A 56 -4.47 0.55 9.43
CA ALA A 56 -4.68 0.05 10.78
C ALA A 56 -6.14 -0.39 11.03
N VAL A 57 -7.10 0.21 10.33
CA VAL A 57 -8.52 -0.18 10.40
C VAL A 57 -8.86 -1.28 9.43
N CYS A 58 -8.52 -1.11 8.16
CA CYS A 58 -9.04 -1.96 7.09
C CYS A 58 -8.42 -3.36 7.07
N ASN A 59 -7.13 -3.50 7.42
CA ASN A 59 -6.47 -4.80 7.44
C ASN A 59 -7.11 -5.77 8.45
N PRO A 60 -7.24 -5.45 9.75
CA PRO A 60 -7.90 -6.33 10.70
C PRO A 60 -9.39 -6.49 10.39
N MET A 61 -10.07 -5.45 9.89
CA MET A 61 -11.47 -5.56 9.48
C MET A 61 -11.67 -6.60 8.39
N VAL A 62 -10.88 -6.56 7.32
CA VAL A 62 -10.97 -7.57 6.23
C VAL A 62 -10.62 -8.96 6.74
N ALA A 63 -9.60 -9.11 7.59
CA ALA A 63 -9.22 -10.39 8.17
C ALA A 63 -10.34 -10.98 9.04
N SER A 64 -11.00 -10.17 9.87
CA SER A 64 -12.12 -10.60 10.73
C SER A 64 -13.37 -10.96 9.93
N MET A 65 -13.67 -10.19 8.86
CA MET A 65 -14.84 -10.45 8.00
C MET A 65 -14.72 -11.73 7.18
N TYR A 66 -13.50 -12.20 6.90
CA TYR A 66 -13.24 -13.35 6.03
C TYR A 66 -12.26 -14.36 6.65
N PRO A 67 -12.57 -14.95 7.81
CA PRO A 67 -11.63 -15.77 8.59
C PRO A 67 -11.11 -16.99 7.84
N THR A 68 -11.91 -17.59 6.95
CA THR A 68 -11.53 -18.78 6.16
C THR A 68 -10.85 -18.47 4.82
N GLN A 69 -10.76 -17.19 4.43
CA GLN A 69 -10.22 -16.77 3.14
C GLN A 69 -9.31 -15.54 3.26
N LYS A 70 -8.60 -15.40 4.39
CA LYS A 70 -7.80 -14.22 4.73
C LYS A 70 -6.81 -13.87 3.60
N THR A 71 -5.98 -14.81 3.16
CA THR A 71 -5.00 -14.59 2.06
C THR A 71 -5.66 -14.04 0.79
N LYS A 72 -6.76 -14.64 0.34
CA LYS A 72 -7.48 -14.21 -0.87
C LYS A 72 -8.05 -12.80 -0.70
N MET A 73 -8.71 -12.53 0.42
CA MET A 73 -9.44 -11.27 0.61
C MET A 73 -8.53 -10.10 0.93
N LEU A 74 -7.44 -10.31 1.69
CA LEU A 74 -6.42 -9.30 1.90
C LEU A 74 -5.71 -8.93 0.59
N ASN A 75 -5.37 -9.92 -0.26
CA ASN A 75 -4.81 -9.60 -1.58
C ASN A 75 -5.81 -8.83 -2.45
N ARG A 76 -7.10 -9.18 -2.45
CA ARG A 76 -8.15 -8.43 -3.15
C ARG A 76 -8.35 -7.02 -2.60
N PHE A 77 -8.26 -6.83 -1.30
CA PHE A 77 -8.29 -5.51 -0.69
C PHE A 77 -7.08 -4.69 -1.14
N HIS A 78 -5.89 -5.26 -1.03
CA HIS A 78 -4.65 -4.56 -1.40
C HIS A 78 -4.43 -4.38 -2.90
N LEU A 79 -5.26 -4.96 -3.79
CA LEU A 79 -5.17 -4.65 -5.23
C LEU A 79 -5.53 -3.19 -5.54
N TRP A 80 -6.34 -2.55 -4.68
CA TRP A 80 -6.75 -1.16 -4.87
C TRP A 80 -5.61 -0.16 -4.64
N TRP A 81 -4.57 -0.55 -3.92
CA TRP A 81 -3.37 0.25 -3.79
C TRP A 81 -2.66 0.45 -5.15
N PRO A 82 -2.20 -0.59 -5.84
CA PRO A 82 -1.61 -0.42 -7.18
C PRO A 82 -2.63 0.10 -8.20
N ALA A 83 -3.91 -0.23 -8.10
CA ALA A 83 -4.94 0.35 -8.97
C ALA A 83 -5.02 1.87 -8.84
N GLY A 84 -4.95 2.39 -7.61
CA GLY A 84 -4.90 3.83 -7.35
C GLY A 84 -3.67 4.50 -7.95
N ILE A 85 -2.50 3.84 -7.91
CA ILE A 85 -1.27 4.34 -8.53
C ILE A 85 -1.41 4.37 -10.05
N VAL A 86 -1.97 3.32 -10.67
CA VAL A 86 -2.25 3.30 -12.12
C VAL A 86 -3.16 4.45 -12.53
N ILE A 87 -4.29 4.61 -11.83
CA ILE A 87 -5.24 5.69 -12.10
C ILE A 87 -4.57 7.06 -11.91
N GLY A 88 -3.86 7.25 -10.80
CA GLY A 88 -3.15 8.50 -10.49
C GLY A 88 -2.04 8.82 -11.51
N SER A 89 -1.28 7.80 -11.95
CA SER A 89 -0.25 7.98 -12.99
C SER A 89 -0.85 8.38 -14.33
N ILE A 90 -1.98 7.77 -14.72
CA ILE A 90 -2.68 8.12 -15.97
C ILE A 90 -3.25 9.55 -15.87
N ILE A 91 -3.90 9.89 -14.76
CA ILE A 91 -4.42 11.24 -14.52
C ILE A 91 -3.27 12.26 -14.53
N GLY A 92 -2.16 11.96 -13.86
CA GLY A 92 -0.98 12.81 -13.84
C GLY A 92 -0.41 13.04 -15.25
N TYR A 93 -0.26 11.97 -16.02
CA TYR A 93 0.19 12.06 -17.42
C TYR A 93 -0.75 12.92 -18.29
N LEU A 94 -2.06 12.70 -18.18
CA LEU A 94 -3.04 13.48 -18.94
C LEU A 94 -3.04 14.97 -18.55
N ILE A 95 -2.92 15.28 -17.27
CA ILE A 95 -2.92 16.67 -16.77
C ILE A 95 -1.61 17.37 -17.09
N MET A 96 -0.48 16.75 -16.78
CA MET A 96 0.82 17.41 -16.82
C MET A 96 1.48 17.32 -18.19
N ASP A 97 1.49 16.12 -18.82
CA ASP A 97 2.22 15.90 -20.08
C ASP A 97 1.36 16.21 -21.31
N ILE A 98 0.05 15.89 -21.28
CA ILE A 98 -0.83 16.12 -22.44
C ILE A 98 -1.46 17.51 -22.41
N ALA A 99 -2.07 17.89 -21.25
CA ALA A 99 -2.78 19.18 -21.15
C ALA A 99 -1.85 20.34 -20.75
N GLY A 100 -0.61 20.08 -20.33
CA GLY A 100 0.35 21.10 -19.90
C GLY A 100 -0.08 21.87 -18.64
N LEU A 101 -0.94 21.28 -17.81
CA LEU A 101 -1.46 21.90 -16.59
C LEU A 101 -0.56 21.60 -15.38
N GLY A 102 -0.67 22.41 -14.34
CA GLY A 102 0.16 22.29 -13.15
C GLY A 102 -0.18 21.07 -12.29
N TRP A 103 0.81 20.58 -11.53
CA TRP A 103 0.68 19.49 -10.57
C TRP A 103 -0.41 19.72 -9.51
N GLN A 104 -0.77 20.99 -9.25
CA GLN A 104 -1.83 21.35 -8.31
C GLN A 104 -3.17 20.74 -8.69
N LEU A 105 -3.49 20.70 -9.98
CA LEU A 105 -4.73 20.06 -10.44
C LEU A 105 -4.72 18.55 -10.22
N MET A 106 -3.56 17.90 -10.41
CA MET A 106 -3.39 16.48 -10.10
C MET A 106 -3.64 16.21 -8.61
N VAL A 107 -3.04 17.01 -7.72
CA VAL A 107 -3.27 16.88 -6.27
C VAL A 107 -4.73 17.20 -5.90
N ALA A 108 -5.33 18.22 -6.49
CA ALA A 108 -6.74 18.57 -6.26
C ALA A 108 -7.70 17.45 -6.67
N SER A 109 -7.35 16.64 -7.68
CA SER A 109 -8.17 15.50 -8.09
C SER A 109 -8.37 14.46 -6.96
N LEU A 110 -7.49 14.42 -5.95
CA LEU A 110 -7.60 13.56 -4.79
C LEU A 110 -8.80 13.89 -3.88
N PHE A 111 -9.39 15.08 -4.01
CA PHE A 111 -10.65 15.39 -3.33
C PHE A 111 -11.81 14.50 -3.81
N ILE A 112 -11.78 14.01 -5.05
CA ILE A 112 -12.84 13.13 -5.58
C ILE A 112 -12.93 11.83 -4.77
N PRO A 113 -11.87 10.98 -4.69
CA PRO A 113 -11.92 9.78 -3.88
C PRO A 113 -12.06 10.07 -2.38
N LEU A 114 -11.54 11.19 -1.88
CA LEU A 114 -11.72 11.60 -0.50
C LEU A 114 -13.20 11.77 -0.15
N VAL A 115 -13.94 12.55 -0.93
CA VAL A 115 -15.38 12.79 -0.72
C VAL A 115 -16.17 11.48 -0.85
N VAL A 116 -15.83 10.65 -1.84
CA VAL A 116 -16.50 9.36 -2.05
C VAL A 116 -16.33 8.45 -0.84
N TYR A 117 -15.09 8.25 -0.33
CA TYR A 117 -14.93 7.37 0.82
C TYR A 117 -15.48 8.00 2.12
N GLY A 118 -15.40 9.31 2.28
CA GLY A 118 -16.05 10.02 3.38
C GLY A 118 -17.57 9.76 3.41
N TYR A 119 -18.22 9.85 2.26
CA TYR A 119 -19.63 9.49 2.11
C TYR A 119 -19.90 8.01 2.43
N LEU A 120 -19.06 7.11 1.93
CA LEU A 120 -19.22 5.66 2.14
C LEU A 120 -19.09 5.24 3.61
N ILE A 121 -18.25 5.89 4.42
CA ILE A 121 -18.15 5.58 5.86
C ILE A 121 -19.28 6.18 6.71
N MET A 122 -20.03 7.15 6.18
CA MET A 122 -21.22 7.67 6.86
C MET A 122 -22.27 6.58 7.00
N GLY A 123 -22.87 6.42 8.12
CA GLY A 123 -23.91 5.42 8.32
C GLY A 123 -23.46 3.96 8.44
N GLN A 124 -22.19 3.63 8.16
CA GLN A 124 -21.68 2.27 8.32
C GLN A 124 -21.41 1.92 9.78
N THR A 125 -21.68 0.67 10.14
CA THR A 125 -21.25 0.07 11.40
C THR A 125 -19.94 -0.66 11.18
N PHE A 126 -18.99 -0.51 12.09
CA PHE A 126 -17.69 -1.15 12.03
C PHE A 126 -17.61 -2.23 13.12
N PRO A 127 -17.02 -3.40 12.82
CA PRO A 127 -16.83 -4.45 13.81
C PRO A 127 -15.82 -4.01 14.88
N LEU A 128 -15.78 -4.74 15.98
CA LEU A 128 -14.67 -4.70 16.93
C LEU A 128 -13.46 -5.42 16.32
N THR A 129 -12.26 -5.13 16.82
CA THR A 129 -11.08 -5.93 16.46
C THR A 129 -11.16 -7.30 17.15
N GLU A 130 -10.63 -8.36 16.51
CA GLU A 130 -10.57 -9.72 17.10
C GLU A 130 -9.97 -9.69 18.52
N ARG A 131 -8.96 -8.84 18.74
CA ARG A 131 -8.32 -8.64 20.05
C ARG A 131 -9.32 -8.17 21.12
N VAL A 132 -10.12 -7.17 20.78
CA VAL A 132 -11.12 -6.60 21.70
C VAL A 132 -12.24 -7.59 21.95
N GLU A 133 -12.72 -8.28 20.93
CA GLU A 133 -13.74 -9.35 21.04
C GLU A 133 -13.28 -10.49 21.95
N MET A 134 -12.02 -10.91 21.84
CA MET A 134 -11.42 -11.94 22.68
C MET A 134 -11.03 -11.48 24.08
N GLY A 135 -11.19 -10.21 24.40
CA GLY A 135 -10.81 -9.64 25.71
C GLY A 135 -9.30 -9.66 25.99
N ILE A 136 -8.45 -9.74 24.95
CA ILE A 136 -6.99 -9.78 25.12
C ILE A 136 -6.47 -8.41 25.55
N SER A 137 -5.76 -8.35 26.68
CA SER A 137 -5.23 -7.09 27.20
C SER A 137 -4.15 -6.51 26.28
N THR A 138 -4.07 -5.17 26.20
CA THR A 138 -3.03 -4.47 25.43
C THR A 138 -1.62 -4.89 25.83
N LYS A 139 -1.39 -5.14 27.14
CA LYS A 139 -0.09 -5.58 27.64
C LYS A 139 0.28 -6.97 27.11
N ALA A 140 -0.68 -7.89 27.04
CA ALA A 140 -0.46 -9.24 26.47
C ALA A 140 -0.15 -9.16 24.97
N ALA A 141 -0.91 -8.34 24.22
CA ALA A 141 -0.69 -8.12 22.80
C ALA A 141 0.70 -7.50 22.52
N LEU A 142 1.10 -6.47 23.26
CA LEU A 142 2.44 -5.86 23.12
C LEU A 142 3.56 -6.84 23.48
N LYS A 143 3.36 -7.70 24.49
CA LYS A 143 4.35 -8.73 24.84
C LYS A 143 4.51 -9.76 23.72
N SER A 144 3.45 -10.14 23.02
CA SER A 144 3.52 -11.08 21.90
C SER A 144 4.32 -10.53 20.72
N LEU A 145 4.31 -9.20 20.49
CA LEU A 145 5.12 -8.57 19.43
C LEU A 145 6.64 -8.71 19.68
N LEU A 146 7.05 -8.93 20.93
CA LEU A 146 8.47 -9.12 21.29
C LEU A 146 8.93 -10.58 21.18
N THR A 147 8.07 -11.48 20.73
CA THR A 147 8.48 -12.88 20.51
C THR A 147 9.41 -12.97 19.28
N PRO A 148 10.39 -13.89 19.28
CA PRO A 148 11.35 -14.00 18.18
C PRO A 148 10.70 -14.19 16.81
N LEU A 149 9.59 -14.93 16.75
CA LEU A 149 8.84 -15.14 15.50
C LEU A 149 8.28 -13.84 14.95
N TYR A 150 7.59 -13.04 15.78
CA TYR A 150 7.04 -11.75 15.35
C TYR A 150 8.12 -10.75 14.97
N LEU A 151 9.24 -10.71 15.70
CA LEU A 151 10.36 -9.85 15.35
C LEU A 151 10.97 -10.25 14.00
N PHE A 152 11.14 -11.54 13.74
CA PHE A 152 11.60 -12.05 12.45
C PHE A 152 10.66 -11.65 11.31
N ILE A 153 9.35 -11.84 11.49
CA ILE A 153 8.36 -11.45 10.49
C ILE A 153 8.36 -9.93 10.29
N ALA A 154 8.49 -9.13 11.35
CA ALA A 154 8.59 -7.67 11.24
C ALA A 154 9.81 -7.23 10.43
N VAL A 155 10.95 -7.89 10.59
CA VAL A 155 12.15 -7.65 9.75
C VAL A 155 11.87 -8.03 8.30
N CYS A 156 11.25 -9.18 8.03
CA CYS A 156 10.85 -9.58 6.69
C CYS A 156 9.90 -8.57 6.04
N MET A 157 8.92 -8.05 6.79
CA MET A 157 8.02 -7.00 6.32
C MET A 157 8.75 -5.70 6.01
N LEU A 158 9.71 -5.28 6.85
CA LEU A 158 10.53 -4.09 6.60
C LEU A 158 11.33 -4.23 5.31
N LEU A 159 11.99 -5.38 5.11
CA LEU A 159 12.78 -5.66 3.91
C LEU A 159 11.90 -5.70 2.66
N SER A 160 10.75 -6.38 2.71
CA SER A 160 9.83 -6.45 1.58
C SER A 160 9.21 -5.09 1.24
N ALA A 161 8.81 -4.30 2.26
CA ALA A 161 8.31 -2.95 2.07
C ALA A 161 9.39 -2.02 1.47
N THR A 162 10.63 -2.13 1.91
CA THR A 162 11.76 -1.37 1.35
C THR A 162 12.00 -1.75 -0.12
N THR A 163 11.91 -3.03 -0.46
CA THR A 163 12.05 -3.52 -1.84
C THR A 163 10.94 -2.98 -2.74
N GLU A 164 9.68 -3.05 -2.31
CA GLU A 164 8.52 -2.57 -3.07
C GLU A 164 8.50 -1.05 -3.16
N LEU A 165 8.45 -0.36 -2.01
CA LEU A 165 8.25 1.09 -1.95
C LEU A 165 9.53 1.87 -2.28
N GLY A 166 10.69 1.40 -1.85
CA GLY A 166 11.97 2.06 -2.12
C GLY A 166 12.27 2.14 -3.61
N THR A 167 11.98 1.09 -4.36
CA THR A 167 12.16 1.05 -5.82
C THR A 167 11.10 1.90 -6.53
N THR A 168 9.82 1.72 -6.19
CA THR A 168 8.72 2.43 -6.89
C THR A 168 8.73 3.93 -6.63
N GLN A 169 9.10 4.37 -5.43
CA GLN A 169 9.24 5.81 -5.12
C GLN A 169 10.44 6.48 -5.80
N ARG A 170 11.45 5.69 -6.19
CA ARG A 170 12.65 6.19 -6.86
C ARG A 170 12.68 5.90 -8.36
N ILE A 171 11.60 5.37 -8.91
CA ILE A 171 11.56 4.95 -10.32
C ILE A 171 11.91 6.09 -11.27
N GLU A 172 11.45 7.31 -10.98
CA GLU A 172 11.76 8.50 -11.76
C GLU A 172 13.27 8.79 -11.78
N SER A 173 13.92 8.76 -10.60
CA SER A 173 15.36 9.00 -10.51
C SER A 173 16.19 7.89 -11.16
N LEU A 174 15.71 6.63 -11.10
CA LEU A 174 16.37 5.49 -11.73
C LEU A 174 16.27 5.55 -13.27
N LEU A 175 15.19 6.11 -13.81
CA LEU A 175 14.94 6.15 -15.25
C LEU A 175 15.30 7.49 -15.91
N ARG A 176 15.77 8.49 -15.14
CA ARG A 176 16.03 9.85 -15.61
C ARG A 176 16.89 9.91 -16.86
N GLU A 177 17.92 9.07 -16.96
CA GLU A 177 18.89 9.08 -18.08
C GLU A 177 18.51 8.11 -19.21
N THR A 178 17.45 7.34 -19.04
CA THR A 178 17.07 6.30 -20.01
C THR A 178 16.16 6.80 -21.13
N GLY A 179 15.59 8.01 -20.98
CA GLY A 179 14.61 8.58 -21.92
C GLY A 179 13.23 7.92 -21.88
N VAL A 180 13.00 6.98 -20.94
CA VAL A 180 11.71 6.29 -20.76
C VAL A 180 10.86 7.06 -19.74
N ASN A 181 9.58 7.28 -20.06
CA ASN A 181 8.66 7.97 -19.15
C ASN A 181 8.41 7.15 -17.88
N ALA A 182 8.82 7.68 -16.74
CA ALA A 182 8.74 7.02 -15.44
C ALA A 182 7.29 6.72 -14.99
N LEU A 183 6.32 7.61 -15.32
CA LEU A 183 4.91 7.40 -14.99
C LEU A 183 4.33 6.18 -15.72
N LEU A 184 4.73 5.96 -16.98
CA LEU A 184 4.29 4.80 -17.75
C LEU A 184 4.87 3.50 -17.18
N VAL A 185 6.15 3.50 -16.77
CA VAL A 185 6.76 2.33 -16.12
C VAL A 185 6.12 2.07 -14.75
N LEU A 186 5.84 3.11 -13.98
CA LEU A 186 5.14 2.99 -12.71
C LEU A 186 3.72 2.43 -12.89
N ALA A 187 2.98 2.92 -13.87
CA ALA A 187 1.67 2.40 -14.23
C ALA A 187 1.73 0.92 -14.66
N PHE A 188 2.75 0.55 -15.45
CA PHE A 188 2.96 -0.82 -15.90
C PHE A 188 3.26 -1.78 -14.73
N ILE A 189 4.20 -1.43 -13.84
CA ILE A 189 4.53 -2.22 -12.63
C ILE A 189 3.27 -2.43 -11.78
N ASN A 190 2.56 -1.35 -11.49
CA ASN A 190 1.38 -1.41 -10.63
C ASN A 190 0.18 -2.08 -11.31
N GLY A 191 0.06 -1.99 -12.62
CA GLY A 191 -0.94 -2.72 -13.41
C GLY A 191 -0.75 -4.23 -13.31
N LEU A 192 0.48 -4.72 -13.47
CA LEU A 192 0.81 -6.14 -13.29
C LEU A 192 0.60 -6.59 -11.85
N MET A 193 0.96 -5.76 -10.86
CA MET A 193 0.72 -6.05 -9.45
C MET A 193 -0.77 -6.16 -9.14
N MET A 194 -1.60 -5.26 -9.65
CA MET A 194 -3.06 -5.30 -9.52
C MET A 194 -3.63 -6.62 -10.07
N ILE A 195 -3.24 -6.99 -11.27
CA ILE A 195 -3.68 -8.26 -11.91
C ILE A 195 -3.24 -9.47 -11.07
N GLY A 196 -1.97 -9.52 -10.66
CA GLY A 196 -1.45 -10.62 -9.84
C GLY A 196 -2.16 -10.77 -8.51
N ARG A 197 -2.44 -9.67 -7.80
CA ARG A 197 -3.21 -9.67 -6.54
C ARG A 197 -4.65 -10.14 -6.72
N TYR A 198 -5.27 -9.84 -7.84
CA TYR A 198 -6.60 -10.38 -8.16
C TYR A 198 -6.60 -11.92 -8.22
N PHE A 199 -5.56 -12.51 -8.81
CA PHE A 199 -5.42 -13.96 -8.96
C PHE A 199 -4.71 -14.64 -7.77
N ALA A 200 -4.41 -13.94 -6.68
CA ALA A 200 -3.73 -14.50 -5.51
C ALA A 200 -4.46 -15.72 -4.90
N GLY A 201 -5.80 -15.72 -4.89
CA GLY A 201 -6.58 -16.83 -4.33
C GLY A 201 -6.34 -18.18 -5.03
N PRO A 202 -6.46 -18.31 -6.36
CA PRO A 202 -6.07 -19.51 -7.09
C PRO A 202 -4.59 -19.88 -6.93
N ILE A 203 -3.70 -18.90 -6.87
CA ILE A 203 -2.25 -19.12 -6.73
C ILE A 203 -1.92 -19.71 -5.34
N SER A 204 -2.47 -19.14 -4.27
CA SER A 204 -2.22 -19.60 -2.89
C SER A 204 -2.67 -21.04 -2.64
N LYS A 205 -3.71 -21.49 -3.35
CA LYS A 205 -4.15 -22.89 -3.30
C LYS A 205 -3.15 -23.88 -3.92
N LYS A 206 -2.32 -23.42 -4.86
CA LYS A 206 -1.33 -24.26 -5.56
C LYS A 206 0.05 -24.27 -4.88
N ILE A 207 0.52 -23.12 -4.42
CA ILE A 207 1.90 -22.96 -3.94
C ILE A 207 2.00 -22.53 -2.46
N SER A 208 0.90 -22.50 -1.73
CA SER A 208 0.78 -22.04 -0.34
C SER A 208 1.16 -20.57 -0.14
N THR A 209 0.80 -20.01 1.03
CA THR A 209 1.15 -18.63 1.44
C THR A 209 2.67 -18.44 1.53
N THR A 210 3.39 -19.38 2.15
CA THR A 210 4.85 -19.35 2.24
C THR A 210 5.53 -19.46 0.88
N GLY A 211 5.00 -20.33 -0.01
CA GLY A 211 5.51 -20.46 -1.39
C GLY A 211 5.35 -19.18 -2.19
N MET A 212 4.25 -18.45 -2.01
CA MET A 212 4.05 -17.13 -2.63
C MET A 212 5.10 -16.12 -2.17
N LEU A 213 5.44 -16.10 -0.88
CA LEU A 213 6.47 -15.20 -0.33
C LEU A 213 7.86 -15.54 -0.86
N TRP A 214 8.21 -16.84 -0.93
CA TRP A 214 9.48 -17.28 -1.50
C TRP A 214 9.60 -16.90 -2.99
N PHE A 215 8.56 -17.16 -3.78
CA PHE A 215 8.47 -16.76 -5.17
C PHE A 215 8.65 -15.25 -5.34
N SER A 216 7.96 -14.46 -4.49
CA SER A 216 8.08 -13.01 -4.50
C SER A 216 9.51 -12.54 -4.22
N ALA A 217 10.20 -13.12 -3.25
CA ALA A 217 11.57 -12.77 -2.93
C ALA A 217 12.52 -13.06 -4.10
N LEU A 218 12.42 -14.26 -4.71
CA LEU A 218 13.25 -14.65 -5.84
C LEU A 218 13.05 -13.73 -7.05
N PHE A 219 11.80 -13.51 -7.47
CA PHE A 219 11.50 -12.69 -8.64
C PHE A 219 11.77 -11.20 -8.42
N SER A 220 11.61 -10.69 -7.21
CA SER A 220 12.02 -9.31 -6.89
C SER A 220 13.54 -9.14 -6.99
N PHE A 221 14.32 -10.10 -6.48
CA PHE A 221 15.77 -10.08 -6.61
C PHE A 221 16.20 -10.08 -8.09
N ILE A 222 15.68 -11.03 -8.89
CA ILE A 222 15.97 -11.09 -10.31
C ILE A 222 15.57 -9.80 -11.02
N GLY A 223 14.35 -9.30 -10.74
CA GLY A 223 13.83 -8.08 -11.34
C GLY A 223 14.68 -6.84 -11.01
N LEU A 224 15.14 -6.69 -9.77
CA LEU A 224 16.04 -5.60 -9.38
C LEU A 224 17.40 -5.68 -10.09
N GLN A 225 17.98 -6.88 -10.20
CA GLN A 225 19.24 -7.08 -10.92
C GLN A 225 19.10 -6.74 -12.42
N LEU A 226 17.96 -7.11 -13.03
CA LEU A 226 17.66 -6.75 -14.41
C LEU A 226 17.45 -5.22 -14.55
N LEU A 227 16.68 -4.58 -13.66
CA LEU A 227 16.43 -3.13 -13.69
C LEU A 227 17.70 -2.31 -13.53
N ALA A 228 18.66 -2.77 -12.72
CA ALA A 228 19.93 -2.09 -12.51
C ALA A 228 20.80 -2.01 -13.78
N ASN A 229 20.56 -2.89 -14.76
CA ASN A 229 21.34 -2.98 -15.99
C ASN A 229 20.49 -2.79 -17.27
N ALA A 230 19.18 -2.52 -17.13
CA ALA A 230 18.29 -2.40 -18.26
C ALA A 230 18.38 -1.03 -18.93
N SER A 231 18.26 -1.01 -20.26
CA SER A 231 18.15 0.20 -21.05
C SER A 231 17.11 0.03 -22.17
N GLY A 232 16.55 1.14 -22.65
CA GLY A 232 15.55 1.13 -23.72
C GLY A 232 14.34 0.24 -23.38
N MET A 233 13.88 -0.56 -24.34
CA MET A 233 12.71 -1.44 -24.16
C MET A 233 12.90 -2.56 -23.13
N PHE A 234 14.15 -2.94 -22.81
CA PHE A 234 14.43 -3.94 -21.79
C PHE A 234 14.01 -3.50 -20.39
N ILE A 235 13.85 -2.19 -20.14
CA ILE A 235 13.32 -1.66 -18.89
C ILE A 235 11.93 -2.23 -18.60
N PHE A 236 11.05 -2.33 -19.59
CA PHE A 236 9.71 -2.90 -19.39
C PHE A 236 9.74 -4.39 -19.07
N LEU A 237 10.65 -5.15 -19.68
CA LEU A 237 10.84 -6.56 -19.33
C LEU A 237 11.32 -6.71 -17.89
N ALA A 238 12.36 -5.96 -17.51
CA ALA A 238 12.90 -5.96 -16.15
C ALA A 238 11.87 -5.51 -15.10
N ALA A 239 11.13 -4.44 -15.40
CA ALA A 239 10.03 -3.93 -14.60
C ALA A 239 8.90 -4.97 -14.46
N GLY A 240 8.61 -5.73 -15.50
CA GLY A 240 7.63 -6.83 -15.46
C GLY A 240 8.05 -7.96 -14.52
N VAL A 241 9.30 -8.40 -14.58
CA VAL A 241 9.84 -9.42 -13.67
C VAL A 241 9.82 -8.91 -12.23
N PHE A 242 10.22 -7.66 -12.01
CA PHE A 242 10.16 -7.01 -10.69
C PHE A 242 8.73 -6.91 -10.17
N ALA A 243 7.78 -6.47 -10.99
CA ALA A 243 6.37 -6.34 -10.63
C ALA A 243 5.77 -7.68 -10.19
N ILE A 244 6.04 -8.77 -10.92
CA ILE A 244 5.62 -10.13 -10.53
C ILE A 244 6.18 -10.48 -9.15
N GLY A 245 7.44 -10.14 -8.88
CA GLY A 245 8.10 -10.37 -7.61
C GLY A 245 7.43 -9.65 -6.45
N ILE A 246 7.23 -8.34 -6.53
CA ILE A 246 6.69 -7.55 -5.42
C ILE A 246 5.18 -7.73 -5.18
N THR A 247 4.48 -8.40 -6.11
CA THR A 247 3.02 -8.51 -6.12
C THR A 247 2.44 -9.01 -4.79
N PHE A 248 3.04 -10.04 -4.19
CA PHE A 248 2.43 -10.76 -3.06
C PHE A 248 3.04 -10.42 -1.70
N PHE A 249 4.10 -9.64 -1.60
CA PHE A 249 4.79 -9.41 -0.34
C PHE A 249 3.86 -8.95 0.77
N TRP A 250 3.32 -7.75 0.65
CA TRP A 250 2.59 -7.10 1.73
C TRP A 250 1.31 -7.84 2.14
N PRO A 251 0.33 -8.08 1.23
CA PRO A 251 -0.94 -8.68 1.62
C PRO A 251 -0.80 -10.14 2.05
N THR A 252 0.17 -10.87 1.49
CA THR A 252 0.40 -12.28 1.82
C THR A 252 1.11 -12.42 3.17
N THR A 253 2.03 -11.50 3.53
CA THR A 253 2.63 -11.49 4.87
C THR A 253 1.60 -11.15 5.94
N LEU A 254 0.71 -10.18 5.69
CA LEU A 254 -0.40 -9.88 6.60
C LEU A 254 -1.34 -11.07 6.79
N ALA A 255 -1.66 -11.77 5.70
CA ALA A 255 -2.45 -13.00 5.78
C ALA A 255 -1.75 -14.07 6.63
N PHE A 256 -0.46 -14.31 6.37
CA PHE A 256 0.34 -15.30 7.10
C PHE A 256 0.39 -15.02 8.61
N ILE A 257 0.46 -13.75 9.03
CA ILE A 257 0.44 -13.39 10.46
C ILE A 257 -0.95 -13.59 11.06
N SER A 258 -2.00 -13.43 10.26
CA SER A 258 -3.38 -13.50 10.73
C SER A 258 -3.99 -14.91 10.68
N GLU A 259 -3.33 -15.87 10.00
CA GLU A 259 -3.66 -17.30 10.00
C GLU A 259 -3.10 -18.02 11.24
#